data_cde756dbdeb354075a3c3ba3f4160148
#
_entry.id   cde756dbdeb354075a3c3ba3f4160148
#
_cell.length_a   1.000
_cell.length_b   1.000
_cell.length_c   1.000
_cell.angle_alpha   90.00
_cell.angle_beta   90.00
_cell.angle_gamma   90.00
#
_symmetry.space_group_name_H-M   'P 1'
#
loop_
_entity.id
_entity.type
_entity.pdbx_description
1 polymer ?
#
loop_
_entity_poly.entity_id
_entity_poly.type
_entity_poly.pdbx_seq_one_letter_code
_entity_poly.pdbx_strand_id
1 'polypeptide(L)'
;MNIQGISALVTGGGSGLGEATARELARLGAKVAVLDLNLDNAQKVAAEIGGIAIQCDVTNAASMENAVAEAAKAQGGARILMQIAGIGTAKRIVGKDGNPAPLEDFAKVVNVNLIGTYNAARVFAAACAKLDPMEDGERGAMVFTASVAAFDGQVGQQAYSASKAGVAGMTLPMARDLAQHGIRVCTIAPGIFATPLLKTLPEPVQASLAASIPFPSRLGKPEEFAQLAAHIVSNGHMNGEVIRLDGALRMAPR
;
A
#
# COMPACT_ATOMS: atom_id res chain seq x y z
N MET A 1 1.34 -18.45 -3.18
CA MET A 1 0.72 -18.77 -4.51
C MET A 1 1.66 -18.46 -5.66
N ASN A 2 1.50 -19.13 -6.80
CA ASN A 2 2.15 -18.70 -8.05
C ASN A 2 1.41 -17.46 -8.59
N ILE A 3 2.14 -16.41 -8.95
CA ILE A 3 1.57 -15.13 -9.40
C ILE A 3 1.06 -15.20 -10.86
N GLN A 4 1.61 -16.09 -11.68
CA GLN A 4 1.30 -16.15 -13.10
C GLN A 4 -0.19 -16.45 -13.36
N GLY A 5 -0.83 -15.61 -14.16
CA GLY A 5 -2.25 -15.71 -14.52
C GLY A 5 -3.24 -15.25 -13.44
N ILE A 6 -2.77 -14.91 -12.25
CA ILE A 6 -3.60 -14.47 -11.12
C ILE A 6 -4.03 -13.01 -11.30
N SER A 7 -5.31 -12.72 -11.00
CA SER A 7 -5.83 -11.34 -10.98
C SER A 7 -5.42 -10.63 -9.70
N ALA A 8 -4.87 -9.41 -9.86
CA ALA A 8 -4.36 -8.57 -8.80
C ALA A 8 -4.96 -7.16 -8.86
N LEU A 9 -5.32 -6.62 -7.70
CA LEU A 9 -5.75 -5.24 -7.51
C LEU A 9 -4.61 -4.44 -6.87
N VAL A 10 -4.25 -3.30 -7.45
CA VAL A 10 -3.22 -2.41 -6.90
C VAL A 10 -3.82 -1.02 -6.70
N THR A 11 -4.12 -0.63 -5.45
CA THR A 11 -4.62 0.71 -5.14
C THR A 11 -3.47 1.71 -5.06
N GLY A 12 -3.69 2.95 -5.48
CA GLY A 12 -2.60 3.92 -5.65
C GLY A 12 -1.61 3.48 -6.73
N GLY A 13 -2.08 2.66 -7.68
CA GLY A 13 -1.25 2.03 -8.70
C GLY A 13 -0.79 2.97 -9.83
N GLY A 14 -1.28 4.21 -9.87
CA GLY A 14 -0.93 5.19 -10.89
C GLY A 14 0.42 5.88 -10.69
N SER A 15 1.10 5.68 -9.57
CA SER A 15 2.39 6.33 -9.31
C SER A 15 3.22 5.62 -8.24
N GLY A 16 4.52 5.95 -8.17
CA GLY A 16 5.44 5.62 -7.09
C GLY A 16 5.52 4.14 -6.74
N LEU A 17 5.31 3.79 -5.45
CA LEU A 17 5.39 2.40 -4.99
C LEU A 17 4.28 1.54 -5.63
N GLY A 18 3.08 2.11 -5.83
CA GLY A 18 1.96 1.42 -6.46
C GLY A 18 2.24 1.08 -7.92
N GLU A 19 2.73 2.04 -8.68
CA GLU A 19 3.16 1.84 -10.07
C GLU A 19 4.24 0.76 -10.18
N ALA A 20 5.30 0.85 -9.36
CA ALA A 20 6.37 -0.15 -9.36
C ALA A 20 5.84 -1.55 -9.02
N THR A 21 4.89 -1.64 -8.07
CA THR A 21 4.27 -2.91 -7.69
C THR A 21 3.39 -3.47 -8.82
N ALA A 22 2.60 -2.62 -9.48
CA ALA A 22 1.78 -3.02 -10.64
C ALA A 22 2.66 -3.58 -11.77
N ARG A 23 3.78 -2.90 -12.08
CA ARG A 23 4.75 -3.34 -13.08
C ARG A 23 5.40 -4.68 -12.71
N GLU A 24 5.81 -4.86 -11.48
CA GLU A 24 6.46 -6.10 -11.03
C GLU A 24 5.49 -7.29 -11.06
N LEU A 25 4.25 -7.10 -10.60
CA LEU A 25 3.22 -8.15 -10.68
C LEU A 25 2.91 -8.53 -12.14
N ALA A 26 2.80 -7.56 -13.04
CA ALA A 26 2.60 -7.81 -14.46
C ALA A 26 3.79 -8.54 -15.09
N ARG A 27 5.04 -8.15 -14.74
CA ARG A 27 6.26 -8.84 -15.17
C ARG A 27 6.28 -10.31 -14.73
N LEU A 28 5.70 -10.62 -13.58
CA LEU A 28 5.54 -11.98 -13.05
C LEU A 28 4.30 -12.70 -13.62
N GLY A 29 3.61 -12.07 -14.59
CA GLY A 29 2.49 -12.67 -15.31
C GLY A 29 1.12 -12.52 -14.65
N ALA A 30 0.96 -11.66 -13.63
CA ALA A 30 -0.35 -11.33 -13.09
C ALA A 30 -1.19 -10.51 -14.08
N LYS A 31 -2.51 -10.66 -13.99
CA LYS A 31 -3.48 -9.76 -14.61
C LYS A 31 -3.73 -8.61 -13.63
N VAL A 32 -3.23 -7.42 -13.92
CA VAL A 32 -3.25 -6.31 -12.98
C VAL A 32 -4.36 -5.32 -13.28
N ALA A 33 -5.20 -5.03 -12.29
CA ALA A 33 -6.09 -3.88 -12.27
C ALA A 33 -5.41 -2.76 -11.47
N VAL A 34 -5.12 -1.65 -12.14
CA VAL A 34 -4.53 -0.44 -11.58
C VAL A 34 -5.64 0.46 -11.08
N LEU A 35 -5.79 0.56 -9.77
CA LEU A 35 -6.80 1.36 -9.10
C LEU A 35 -6.17 2.66 -8.59
N ASP A 36 -6.67 3.80 -9.02
CA ASP A 36 -6.19 5.10 -8.57
C ASP A 36 -7.31 6.14 -8.56
N LEU A 37 -7.22 7.15 -7.69
CA LEU A 37 -8.11 8.30 -7.72
C LEU A 37 -7.92 9.12 -9.01
N ASN A 38 -6.67 9.18 -9.49
CA ASN A 38 -6.30 9.80 -10.77
C ASN A 38 -6.35 8.75 -11.89
N LEU A 39 -7.44 8.74 -12.64
CA LEU A 39 -7.66 7.80 -13.74
C LEU A 39 -6.59 7.91 -14.84
N ASP A 40 -6.14 9.11 -15.19
CA ASP A 40 -5.14 9.30 -16.25
C ASP A 40 -3.80 8.63 -15.91
N ASN A 41 -3.38 8.73 -14.64
CA ASN A 41 -2.19 8.05 -14.16
C ASN A 41 -2.38 6.53 -14.19
N ALA A 42 -3.52 6.03 -13.73
CA ALA A 42 -3.84 4.61 -13.80
C ALA A 42 -3.84 4.08 -15.23
N GLN A 43 -4.42 4.84 -16.19
CA GLN A 43 -4.45 4.46 -17.61
C GLN A 43 -3.06 4.35 -18.23
N LYS A 44 -2.16 5.29 -17.92
CA LYS A 44 -0.77 5.24 -18.40
C LYS A 44 -0.08 3.95 -17.96
N VAL A 45 -0.14 3.65 -16.65
CA VAL A 45 0.48 2.44 -16.10
C VAL A 45 -0.18 1.19 -16.67
N ALA A 46 -1.51 1.13 -16.71
CA ALA A 46 -2.26 -0.01 -17.22
C ALA A 46 -1.93 -0.30 -18.70
N ALA A 47 -1.84 0.74 -19.55
CA ALA A 47 -1.49 0.59 -20.97
C ALA A 47 -0.10 -0.02 -21.16
N GLU A 48 0.88 0.39 -20.35
CA GLU A 48 2.25 -0.10 -20.45
C GLU A 48 2.43 -1.56 -20.00
N ILE A 49 1.59 -2.01 -19.04
CA ILE A 49 1.67 -3.37 -18.48
C ILE A 49 0.64 -4.34 -19.08
N GLY A 50 -0.20 -3.88 -20.03
CA GLY A 50 -1.29 -4.71 -20.57
C GLY A 50 -2.39 -5.01 -19.53
N GLY A 51 -2.53 -4.16 -18.53
CA GLY A 51 -3.54 -4.24 -17.47
C GLY A 51 -4.80 -3.45 -17.77
N ILE A 52 -5.65 -3.28 -16.76
CA ILE A 52 -6.81 -2.38 -16.82
C ILE A 52 -6.69 -1.26 -15.79
N ALA A 53 -7.25 -0.10 -16.10
CA ALA A 53 -7.30 1.06 -15.21
C ALA A 53 -8.72 1.27 -14.70
N ILE A 54 -8.87 1.47 -13.40
CA ILE A 54 -10.16 1.72 -12.76
C ILE A 54 -10.03 2.92 -11.83
N GLN A 55 -10.88 3.93 -12.01
CA GLN A 55 -10.93 5.05 -11.07
C GLN A 55 -11.50 4.56 -9.73
N CYS A 56 -10.77 4.79 -8.64
CA CYS A 56 -11.18 4.30 -7.34
C CYS A 56 -10.78 5.27 -6.22
N ASP A 57 -11.76 5.67 -5.43
CA ASP A 57 -11.56 6.34 -4.15
C ASP A 57 -11.69 5.29 -3.02
N VAL A 58 -10.58 4.95 -2.39
CA VAL A 58 -10.54 3.97 -1.31
C VAL A 58 -11.35 4.39 -0.09
N THR A 59 -11.62 5.70 0.08
CA THR A 59 -12.44 6.21 1.19
C THR A 59 -13.93 6.04 0.98
N ASN A 60 -14.35 5.75 -0.26
CA ASN A 60 -15.75 5.59 -0.63
C ASN A 60 -16.11 4.10 -0.79
N ALA A 61 -17.07 3.63 -0.01
CA ALA A 61 -17.48 2.23 -0.01
C ALA A 61 -17.96 1.76 -1.40
N ALA A 62 -18.87 2.51 -2.02
CA ALA A 62 -19.43 2.14 -3.32
C ALA A 62 -18.36 2.20 -4.43
N SER A 63 -17.43 3.15 -4.39
CA SER A 63 -16.31 3.23 -5.35
C SER A 63 -15.45 1.97 -5.28
N MET A 64 -15.13 1.50 -4.06
CA MET A 64 -14.31 0.30 -3.87
C MET A 64 -15.06 -0.98 -4.28
N GLU A 65 -16.35 -1.08 -3.95
CA GLU A 65 -17.19 -2.21 -4.35
C GLU A 65 -17.33 -2.30 -5.88
N ASN A 66 -17.56 -1.17 -6.55
CA ASN A 66 -17.62 -1.10 -8.02
C ASN A 66 -16.27 -1.48 -8.65
N ALA A 67 -15.15 -0.98 -8.12
CA ALA A 67 -13.83 -1.27 -8.65
C ALA A 67 -13.49 -2.77 -8.58
N VAL A 68 -13.80 -3.43 -7.47
CA VAL A 68 -13.60 -4.88 -7.32
C VAL A 68 -14.50 -5.66 -8.29
N ALA A 69 -15.75 -5.25 -8.46
CA ALA A 69 -16.68 -5.90 -9.37
C ALA A 69 -16.27 -5.73 -10.85
N GLU A 70 -15.83 -4.54 -11.23
CA GLU A 70 -15.34 -4.25 -12.58
C GLU A 70 -14.08 -5.05 -12.91
N ALA A 71 -13.11 -5.08 -12.00
CA ALA A 71 -11.91 -5.90 -12.15
C ALA A 71 -12.25 -7.39 -12.28
N ALA A 72 -13.17 -7.91 -11.46
CA ALA A 72 -13.59 -9.29 -11.52
C ALA A 72 -14.27 -9.65 -12.84
N LYS A 73 -15.09 -8.74 -13.40
CA LYS A 73 -15.73 -8.91 -14.71
C LYS A 73 -14.69 -8.97 -15.85
N ALA A 74 -13.65 -8.17 -15.77
CA ALA A 74 -12.65 -8.04 -16.84
C ALA A 74 -11.57 -9.13 -16.79
N GLN A 75 -11.14 -9.52 -15.59
CA GLN A 75 -9.94 -10.36 -15.40
C GLN A 75 -10.18 -11.64 -14.58
N GLY A 76 -11.42 -11.86 -14.10
CA GLY A 76 -11.74 -12.90 -13.12
C GLY A 76 -11.53 -12.42 -11.69
N GLY A 77 -11.95 -13.24 -10.73
CA GLY A 77 -11.87 -12.90 -9.31
C GLY A 77 -10.44 -12.64 -8.84
N ALA A 78 -10.21 -11.49 -8.22
CA ALA A 78 -8.90 -11.11 -7.74
C ALA A 78 -8.49 -11.94 -6.51
N ARG A 79 -7.22 -12.41 -6.51
CA ARG A 79 -6.60 -13.16 -5.41
C ARG A 79 -5.46 -12.41 -4.74
N ILE A 80 -5.07 -11.27 -5.29
CA ILE A 80 -4.01 -10.42 -4.75
C ILE A 80 -4.57 -9.01 -4.56
N LEU A 81 -4.40 -8.44 -3.36
CA LEU A 81 -4.62 -7.03 -3.08
C LEU A 81 -3.32 -6.38 -2.61
N MET A 82 -2.86 -5.38 -3.37
CA MET A 82 -1.81 -4.46 -2.97
C MET A 82 -2.44 -3.15 -2.56
N GLN A 83 -2.57 -2.90 -1.25
CA GLN A 83 -3.15 -1.68 -0.71
C GLN A 83 -2.03 -0.66 -0.46
N ILE A 84 -1.79 0.20 -1.45
CA ILE A 84 -0.68 1.15 -1.44
C ILE A 84 -1.17 2.60 -1.38
N ALA A 85 -2.41 2.85 -1.80
CA ALA A 85 -3.02 4.17 -1.73
C ALA A 85 -2.88 4.80 -0.34
N GLY A 86 -2.39 6.03 -0.31
CA GLY A 86 -2.20 6.76 0.93
C GLY A 86 -1.65 8.17 0.69
N ILE A 87 -1.78 9.02 1.68
CA ILE A 87 -1.27 10.39 1.68
C ILE A 87 -0.34 10.63 2.86
N GLY A 88 0.67 11.49 2.65
CA GLY A 88 1.56 11.96 3.70
C GLY A 88 1.25 13.42 4.02
N THR A 89 1.25 13.76 5.30
CA THR A 89 1.18 15.15 5.76
C THR A 89 2.07 15.36 6.96
N ALA A 90 2.58 16.58 7.10
CA ALA A 90 3.28 17.01 8.30
C ALA A 90 2.65 18.32 8.79
N LYS A 91 1.99 18.28 9.95
CA LYS A 91 1.36 19.45 10.56
C LYS A 91 1.50 19.39 12.08
N ARG A 92 2.03 20.45 12.68
CA ARG A 92 2.18 20.55 14.14
C ARG A 92 0.81 20.68 14.80
N ILE A 93 0.69 20.16 16.02
CA ILE A 93 -0.55 20.28 16.83
C ILE A 93 -0.88 21.75 17.15
N VAL A 94 0.15 22.55 17.41
CA VAL A 94 0.03 24.00 17.58
C VAL A 94 0.66 24.68 16.40
N GLY A 95 -0.09 25.54 15.73
CA GLY A 95 0.36 26.36 14.59
C GLY A 95 1.36 27.44 15.03
N LYS A 96 2.00 28.09 14.06
CA LYS A 96 2.90 29.22 14.33
C LYS A 96 2.19 30.42 14.94
N ASP A 97 0.91 30.53 14.72
CA ASP A 97 -0.02 31.53 15.25
C ASP A 97 -0.55 31.21 16.67
N GLY A 98 -0.09 30.10 17.27
CA GLY A 98 -0.53 29.61 18.57
C GLY A 98 -1.87 28.90 18.57
N ASN A 99 -2.55 28.77 17.42
CA ASN A 99 -3.82 28.10 17.31
C ASN A 99 -3.69 26.57 17.18
N PRO A 100 -4.72 25.79 17.58
CA PRO A 100 -4.73 24.35 17.34
C PRO A 100 -4.80 24.05 15.84
N ALA A 101 -4.15 22.97 15.40
CA ALA A 101 -4.31 22.49 14.03
C ALA A 101 -5.77 22.11 13.75
N PRO A 102 -6.30 22.34 12.53
CA PRO A 102 -7.64 21.91 12.16
C PRO A 102 -7.80 20.40 12.31
N LEU A 103 -8.90 19.96 12.94
CA LEU A 103 -9.18 18.54 13.15
C LEU A 103 -9.36 17.79 11.83
N GLU A 104 -9.85 18.49 10.82
CA GLU A 104 -10.10 17.96 9.46
C GLU A 104 -8.82 17.45 8.79
N ASP A 105 -7.67 18.08 9.06
CA ASP A 105 -6.37 17.64 8.52
C ASP A 105 -5.98 16.27 9.07
N PHE A 106 -6.20 16.05 10.38
CA PHE A 106 -5.99 14.75 11.01
C PHE A 106 -6.98 13.72 10.47
N ALA A 107 -8.27 14.05 10.46
CA ALA A 107 -9.34 13.18 10.00
C ALA A 107 -9.14 12.74 8.53
N LYS A 108 -8.73 13.65 7.65
CA LYS A 108 -8.44 13.35 6.24
C LYS A 108 -7.37 12.28 6.09
N VAL A 109 -6.26 12.38 6.83
CA VAL A 109 -5.16 11.40 6.75
C VAL A 109 -5.59 10.04 7.27
N VAL A 110 -6.29 10.01 8.40
CA VAL A 110 -6.82 8.77 8.98
C VAL A 110 -7.84 8.13 8.04
N ASN A 111 -8.73 8.93 7.44
CA ASN A 111 -9.74 8.43 6.51
C ASN A 111 -9.11 7.77 5.28
N VAL A 112 -8.13 8.42 4.65
CA VAL A 112 -7.48 7.84 3.46
C VAL A 112 -6.62 6.63 3.84
N ASN A 113 -5.72 6.79 4.80
CA ASN A 113 -4.68 5.78 5.05
C ASN A 113 -5.19 4.56 5.82
N LEU A 114 -6.06 4.77 6.82
CA LEU A 114 -6.51 3.70 7.71
C LEU A 114 -7.88 3.17 7.30
N ILE A 115 -8.89 4.05 7.23
CA ILE A 115 -10.25 3.63 6.86
C ILE A 115 -10.28 3.15 5.41
N GLY A 116 -9.57 3.83 4.49
CA GLY A 116 -9.45 3.40 3.11
C GLY A 116 -8.76 2.04 2.96
N THR A 117 -7.73 1.76 3.76
CA THR A 117 -7.10 0.42 3.79
C THR A 117 -8.08 -0.65 4.26
N TYR A 118 -8.81 -0.38 5.36
CA TYR A 118 -9.83 -1.30 5.85
C TYR A 118 -10.94 -1.51 4.82
N ASN A 119 -11.39 -0.43 4.16
CA ASN A 119 -12.43 -0.51 3.13
C ASN A 119 -12.01 -1.40 1.94
N ALA A 120 -10.80 -1.22 1.44
CA ALA A 120 -10.27 -2.07 0.37
C ALA A 120 -10.15 -3.53 0.82
N ALA A 121 -9.64 -3.76 2.03
CA ALA A 121 -9.47 -5.10 2.60
C ALA A 121 -10.79 -5.85 2.75
N ARG A 122 -11.83 -5.21 3.32
CA ARG A 122 -13.14 -5.85 3.54
C ARG A 122 -13.83 -6.26 2.23
N VAL A 123 -13.77 -5.37 1.21
CA VAL A 123 -14.42 -5.65 -0.09
C VAL A 123 -13.68 -6.75 -0.84
N PHE A 124 -12.33 -6.66 -0.89
CA PHE A 124 -11.51 -7.71 -1.48
C PHE A 124 -11.70 -9.06 -0.77
N ALA A 125 -11.63 -9.11 0.56
CA ALA A 125 -11.75 -10.35 1.32
C ALA A 125 -13.11 -11.04 1.09
N ALA A 126 -14.21 -10.26 1.08
CA ALA A 126 -15.55 -10.79 0.83
C ALA A 126 -15.70 -11.36 -0.59
N ALA A 127 -15.05 -10.78 -1.59
CA ALA A 127 -15.03 -11.29 -2.96
C ALA A 127 -14.12 -12.53 -3.09
N CYS A 128 -12.92 -12.46 -2.54
CA CYS A 128 -11.90 -13.50 -2.61
C CYS A 128 -12.33 -14.79 -1.88
N ALA A 129 -13.02 -14.67 -0.74
CA ALA A 129 -13.52 -15.81 0.03
C ALA A 129 -14.53 -16.69 -0.72
N LYS A 130 -15.14 -16.16 -1.79
CA LYS A 130 -16.09 -16.91 -2.65
C LYS A 130 -15.40 -17.71 -3.76
N LEU A 131 -14.10 -17.51 -3.96
CA LEU A 131 -13.33 -18.23 -4.97
C LEU A 131 -12.99 -19.63 -4.47
N ASP A 132 -12.82 -20.57 -5.42
CA ASP A 132 -12.34 -21.90 -5.08
C ASP A 132 -10.94 -21.84 -4.47
N PRO A 133 -10.62 -22.65 -3.46
CA PRO A 133 -9.29 -22.72 -2.90
C PRO A 133 -8.28 -23.27 -3.93
N MET A 134 -7.07 -22.78 -3.86
CA MET A 134 -5.91 -23.32 -4.56
C MET A 134 -5.17 -24.32 -3.66
N GLU A 135 -3.91 -24.63 -3.99
CA GLU A 135 -3.01 -25.45 -3.17
C GLU A 135 -2.98 -24.93 -1.72
N ASP A 136 -2.85 -25.83 -0.75
CA ASP A 136 -2.88 -25.56 0.69
C ASP A 136 -4.16 -24.86 1.20
N GLY A 137 -5.22 -24.80 0.39
CA GLY A 137 -6.45 -24.09 0.75
C GLY A 137 -6.37 -22.58 0.60
N GLU A 138 -5.29 -22.05 0.04
CA GLU A 138 -5.09 -20.61 -0.17
C GLU A 138 -6.10 -20.06 -1.19
N ARG A 139 -6.75 -18.94 -0.88
CA ARG A 139 -7.60 -18.20 -1.81
C ARG A 139 -7.00 -16.89 -2.24
N GLY A 140 -6.22 -16.25 -1.37
CA GLY A 140 -5.63 -14.96 -1.70
C GLY A 140 -4.63 -14.43 -0.69
N ALA A 141 -4.01 -13.30 -1.06
CA ALA A 141 -3.09 -12.57 -0.20
C ALA A 141 -3.31 -11.05 -0.30
N MET A 142 -3.22 -10.37 0.83
CA MET A 142 -3.25 -8.93 0.95
C MET A 142 -1.92 -8.41 1.46
N VAL A 143 -1.38 -7.38 0.83
CA VAL A 143 -0.19 -6.65 1.28
C VAL A 143 -0.56 -5.20 1.48
N PHE A 144 -0.45 -4.72 2.73
CA PHE A 144 -0.71 -3.34 3.08
C PHE A 144 0.58 -2.52 3.15
N THR A 145 0.44 -1.21 3.03
CA THR A 145 1.55 -0.27 3.13
C THR A 145 1.41 0.59 4.38
N ALA A 146 2.18 0.24 5.42
CA ALA A 146 2.39 1.11 6.58
C ALA A 146 3.47 2.17 6.30
N SER A 147 4.36 2.41 7.23
CA SER A 147 5.55 3.25 7.14
C SER A 147 6.42 3.01 8.37
N VAL A 148 7.71 3.30 8.29
CA VAL A 148 8.57 3.43 9.49
C VAL A 148 8.03 4.48 10.46
N ALA A 149 7.27 5.48 9.98
CA ALA A 149 6.59 6.47 10.80
C ALA A 149 5.51 5.87 11.73
N ALA A 150 5.10 4.63 11.52
CA ALA A 150 4.27 3.90 12.47
C ALA A 150 4.98 3.64 13.81
N PHE A 151 6.30 3.61 13.79
CA PHE A 151 7.18 3.30 14.91
C PHE A 151 8.03 4.50 15.33
N ASP A 152 8.60 5.22 14.36
CA ASP A 152 9.58 6.29 14.55
C ASP A 152 9.04 7.63 13.98
N GLY A 153 7.81 8.03 14.36
CA GLY A 153 7.17 9.24 13.85
C GLY A 153 7.92 10.52 14.20
N GLN A 154 7.98 11.44 13.25
CA GLN A 154 8.65 12.74 13.38
C GLN A 154 7.68 13.85 13.81
N VAL A 155 8.26 14.99 14.18
CA VAL A 155 7.49 16.21 14.49
C VAL A 155 6.55 16.57 13.33
N GLY A 156 5.27 16.71 13.63
CA GLY A 156 4.23 17.02 12.65
C GLY A 156 3.57 15.80 12.00
N GLN A 157 4.04 14.58 12.27
CA GLN A 157 3.51 13.36 11.63
C GLN A 157 2.41 12.64 12.45
N GLN A 158 1.76 13.30 13.42
CA GLN A 158 0.81 12.64 14.33
C GLN A 158 -0.30 11.88 13.58
N ALA A 159 -0.95 12.54 12.61
CA ALA A 159 -2.00 11.91 11.80
C ALA A 159 -1.45 10.77 10.93
N TYR A 160 -0.30 11.01 10.29
CA TYR A 160 0.36 10.01 9.45
C TYR A 160 0.81 8.80 10.27
N SER A 161 1.53 9.04 11.37
CA SER A 161 2.00 7.98 12.26
C SER A 161 0.83 7.17 12.87
N ALA A 162 -0.22 7.84 13.36
CA ALA A 162 -1.41 7.18 13.88
C ALA A 162 -2.08 6.30 12.83
N SER A 163 -2.25 6.81 11.59
CA SER A 163 -2.85 6.05 10.51
C SER A 163 -2.01 4.83 10.12
N LYS A 164 -0.68 4.97 10.03
CA LYS A 164 0.22 3.88 9.65
C LYS A 164 0.45 2.87 10.77
N ALA A 165 0.42 3.31 12.03
CA ALA A 165 0.39 2.42 13.20
C ALA A 165 -0.92 1.62 13.25
N GLY A 166 -2.05 2.24 12.91
CA GLY A 166 -3.34 1.55 12.77
C GLY A 166 -3.30 0.46 11.70
N VAL A 167 -2.71 0.75 10.53
CA VAL A 167 -2.52 -0.26 9.46
C VAL A 167 -1.65 -1.41 9.96
N ALA A 168 -0.53 -1.13 10.62
CA ALA A 168 0.31 -2.15 11.22
C ALA A 168 -0.45 -2.98 12.28
N GLY A 169 -1.23 -2.32 13.14
CA GLY A 169 -2.03 -2.97 14.18
C GLY A 169 -3.14 -3.86 13.66
N MET A 170 -3.71 -3.56 12.48
CA MET A 170 -4.74 -4.39 11.84
C MET A 170 -4.19 -5.69 11.23
N THR A 171 -2.90 -5.78 10.95
CA THR A 171 -2.31 -6.88 10.17
C THR A 171 -2.55 -8.24 10.79
N LEU A 172 -2.13 -8.43 12.04
CA LEU A 172 -2.26 -9.71 12.71
C LEU A 172 -3.71 -10.12 13.01
N PRO A 173 -4.60 -9.26 13.55
CA PRO A 173 -6.00 -9.64 13.75
C PRO A 173 -6.72 -9.97 12.43
N MET A 174 -6.46 -9.25 11.32
CA MET A 174 -7.02 -9.60 10.02
C MET A 174 -6.49 -10.93 9.49
N ALA A 175 -5.20 -11.21 9.64
CA ALA A 175 -4.60 -12.48 9.25
C ALA A 175 -5.25 -13.67 9.99
N ARG A 176 -5.55 -13.49 11.28
CA ARG A 176 -6.23 -14.50 12.12
C ARG A 176 -7.70 -14.68 11.74
N ASP A 177 -8.42 -13.58 11.53
CA ASP A 177 -9.83 -13.59 11.13
C ASP A 177 -10.01 -14.25 9.76
N LEU A 178 -9.16 -13.95 8.81
CA LEU A 178 -9.25 -14.42 7.43
C LEU A 178 -8.58 -15.79 7.18
N ALA A 179 -7.92 -16.38 8.18
CA ALA A 179 -7.30 -17.70 8.06
C ALA A 179 -8.31 -18.78 7.69
N GLN A 180 -9.52 -18.75 8.25
CA GLN A 180 -10.62 -19.65 7.91
C GLN A 180 -11.07 -19.55 6.43
N HIS A 181 -10.77 -18.42 5.78
CA HIS A 181 -11.06 -18.17 4.37
C HIS A 181 -9.86 -18.43 3.46
N GLY A 182 -8.72 -18.85 3.99
CA GLY A 182 -7.50 -19.07 3.21
C GLY A 182 -6.91 -17.78 2.62
N ILE A 183 -7.05 -16.64 3.30
CA ILE A 183 -6.54 -15.34 2.87
C ILE A 183 -5.45 -14.88 3.85
N ARG A 184 -4.25 -14.65 3.33
CA ARG A 184 -3.12 -14.14 4.11
C ARG A 184 -3.09 -12.60 4.11
N VAL A 185 -2.54 -12.03 5.17
CA VAL A 185 -2.38 -10.58 5.34
C VAL A 185 -0.99 -10.29 5.87
N CYS A 186 -0.23 -9.48 5.13
CA CYS A 186 1.04 -8.91 5.60
C CYS A 186 1.08 -7.42 5.33
N THR A 187 1.98 -6.74 6.00
CA THR A 187 2.19 -5.29 5.83
C THR A 187 3.67 -5.00 5.62
N ILE A 188 3.99 -4.14 4.67
CA ILE A 188 5.33 -3.57 4.52
C ILE A 188 5.32 -2.19 5.17
N ALA A 189 6.33 -1.89 5.99
CA ALA A 189 6.60 -0.58 6.55
C ALA A 189 7.84 0.01 5.86
N PRO A 190 7.68 0.73 4.73
CA PRO A 190 8.80 1.30 4.01
C PRO A 190 9.44 2.46 4.77
N GLY A 191 10.76 2.61 4.61
CA GLY A 191 11.52 3.80 4.96
C GLY A 191 11.36 4.90 3.92
N ILE A 192 12.45 5.55 3.54
CA ILE A 192 12.44 6.64 2.58
C ILE A 192 12.78 6.10 1.18
N PHE A 193 11.80 6.18 0.28
CA PHE A 193 11.89 5.68 -1.09
C PHE A 193 11.88 6.82 -2.12
N ALA A 194 12.57 6.64 -3.25
CA ALA A 194 12.64 7.59 -4.35
C ALA A 194 11.31 7.67 -5.15
N THR A 195 10.24 8.07 -4.48
CA THR A 195 8.92 8.27 -5.10
C THR A 195 8.85 9.61 -5.85
N PRO A 196 7.90 9.79 -6.80
CA PRO A 196 7.71 11.07 -7.47
C PRO A 196 7.56 12.25 -6.50
N LEU A 197 6.83 12.07 -5.39
CA LEU A 197 6.67 13.10 -4.36
C LEU A 197 8.03 13.50 -3.75
N LEU A 198 8.90 12.53 -3.44
CA LEU A 198 10.21 12.83 -2.86
C LEU A 198 11.13 13.51 -3.88
N LYS A 199 11.02 13.16 -5.15
CA LYS A 199 11.79 13.76 -6.24
C LYS A 199 11.44 15.23 -6.50
N THR A 200 10.31 15.74 -5.97
CA THR A 200 10.00 17.19 -6.03
C THR A 200 10.76 18.02 -5.01
N LEU A 201 11.41 17.40 -4.02
CA LEU A 201 12.22 18.09 -3.03
C LEU A 201 13.56 18.55 -3.65
N PRO A 202 14.14 19.66 -3.15
CA PRO A 202 15.47 20.08 -3.59
C PRO A 202 16.52 18.98 -3.42
N GLU A 203 17.46 18.89 -4.36
CA GLU A 203 18.50 17.86 -4.37
C GLU A 203 19.31 17.75 -3.05
N PRO A 204 19.70 18.86 -2.37
CA PRO A 204 20.37 18.77 -1.07
C PRO A 204 19.52 18.11 0.01
N VAL A 205 18.19 18.27 -0.03
CA VAL A 205 17.26 17.62 0.90
C VAL A 205 17.20 16.12 0.62
N GLN A 206 17.10 15.73 -0.67
CA GLN A 206 17.13 14.33 -1.05
C GLN A 206 18.45 13.66 -0.64
N ALA A 207 19.58 14.33 -0.83
CA ALA A 207 20.91 13.84 -0.41
C ALA A 207 21.01 13.66 1.11
N SER A 208 20.49 14.63 1.87
CA SER A 208 20.46 14.54 3.35
C SER A 208 19.61 13.36 3.84
N LEU A 209 18.44 13.16 3.23
CA LEU A 209 17.59 12.01 3.55
C LEU A 209 18.28 10.69 3.21
N ALA A 210 18.93 10.60 2.06
CA ALA A 210 19.69 9.43 1.65
C ALA A 210 20.84 9.11 2.62
N ALA A 211 21.56 10.11 3.07
CA ALA A 211 22.66 9.98 4.03
C ALA A 211 22.22 9.53 5.43
N SER A 212 20.94 9.72 5.78
CA SER A 212 20.38 9.23 7.06
C SER A 212 20.13 7.73 7.09
N ILE A 213 20.17 7.06 5.93
CA ILE A 213 19.96 5.62 5.81
C ILE A 213 21.30 4.90 6.04
N PRO A 214 21.41 4.03 7.06
CA PRO A 214 22.68 3.38 7.38
C PRO A 214 23.28 2.55 6.24
N PHE A 215 22.51 1.62 5.65
CA PHE A 215 22.98 0.83 4.51
C PHE A 215 21.82 0.15 3.75
N PRO A 216 21.82 0.22 2.44
CA PRO A 216 22.67 1.04 1.57
C PRO A 216 22.38 2.54 1.77
N SER A 217 23.42 3.38 1.79
CA SER A 217 23.28 4.82 2.07
C SER A 217 22.72 5.58 0.86
N ARG A 218 21.48 5.28 0.52
CA ARG A 218 20.68 5.85 -0.57
C ARG A 218 19.19 5.68 -0.29
N LEU A 219 18.37 6.43 -1.00
CA LEU A 219 16.92 6.19 -0.99
C LEU A 219 16.60 4.78 -1.50
N GLY A 220 15.58 4.16 -0.92
CA GLY A 220 15.02 2.91 -1.43
C GLY A 220 14.48 3.10 -2.86
N LYS A 221 14.67 2.11 -3.71
CA LYS A 221 14.08 2.11 -5.06
C LYS A 221 12.67 1.54 -4.98
N PRO A 222 11.66 2.13 -5.66
CA PRO A 222 10.31 1.58 -5.68
C PRO A 222 10.24 0.11 -6.06
N GLU A 223 11.17 -0.35 -6.91
CA GLU A 223 11.27 -1.74 -7.35
C GLU A 223 11.65 -2.69 -6.19
N GLU A 224 12.41 -2.23 -5.20
CA GLU A 224 12.77 -3.03 -4.02
C GLU A 224 11.53 -3.27 -3.12
N PHE A 225 10.64 -2.30 -3.03
CA PHE A 225 9.34 -2.48 -2.38
C PHE A 225 8.47 -3.48 -3.15
N ALA A 226 8.39 -3.34 -4.47
CA ALA A 226 7.61 -4.21 -5.34
C ALA A 226 8.09 -5.67 -5.28
N GLN A 227 9.41 -5.90 -5.24
CA GLN A 227 10.00 -7.23 -5.10
C GLN A 227 9.62 -7.88 -3.76
N LEU A 228 9.67 -7.14 -2.65
CA LEU A 228 9.22 -7.67 -1.35
C LEU A 228 7.73 -7.97 -1.35
N ALA A 229 6.91 -7.08 -1.92
CA ALA A 229 5.46 -7.30 -2.04
C ALA A 229 5.15 -8.57 -2.85
N ALA A 230 5.81 -8.79 -3.97
CA ALA A 230 5.68 -9.99 -4.79
C ALA A 230 6.19 -11.24 -4.04
N HIS A 231 7.29 -11.12 -3.28
CA HIS A 231 7.80 -12.21 -2.44
C HIS A 231 6.78 -12.62 -1.36
N ILE A 232 6.13 -11.67 -0.69
CA ILE A 232 5.07 -11.97 0.31
C ILE A 232 3.93 -12.77 -0.33
N VAL A 233 3.55 -12.43 -1.56
CA VAL A 233 2.50 -13.17 -2.28
C VAL A 233 2.95 -14.59 -2.59
N SER A 234 4.16 -14.77 -3.11
CA SER A 234 4.66 -16.09 -3.52
C SER A 234 5.07 -16.99 -2.37
N ASN A 235 5.41 -16.44 -1.21
CA ASN A 235 5.80 -17.20 -0.01
C ASN A 235 4.57 -17.48 0.88
N GLY A 236 3.98 -18.67 0.74
CA GLY A 236 2.74 -19.07 1.43
C GLY A 236 2.83 -19.09 2.96
N HIS A 237 4.03 -19.12 3.54
CA HIS A 237 4.19 -19.12 5.01
C HIS A 237 4.24 -17.72 5.64
N MET A 238 4.34 -16.66 4.82
CA MET A 238 4.29 -15.28 5.29
C MET A 238 2.84 -14.85 5.54
N ASN A 239 2.47 -14.70 6.82
CA ASN A 239 1.13 -14.29 7.24
C ASN A 239 1.18 -13.58 8.60
N GLY A 240 0.45 -12.48 8.74
CA GLY A 240 0.31 -11.74 10.00
C GLY A 240 1.48 -10.84 10.38
N GLU A 241 2.47 -10.63 9.52
CA GLU A 241 3.71 -9.92 9.83
C GLU A 241 3.75 -8.50 9.27
N VAL A 242 4.43 -7.62 9.99
CA VAL A 242 4.75 -6.25 9.57
C VAL A 242 6.25 -6.14 9.35
N ILE A 243 6.66 -5.98 8.10
CA ILE A 243 8.06 -6.03 7.69
C ILE A 243 8.57 -4.62 7.42
N ARG A 244 9.56 -4.17 8.19
CA ARG A 244 10.29 -2.93 7.90
C ARG A 244 11.21 -3.14 6.69
N LEU A 245 11.11 -2.21 5.72
CA LEU A 245 11.98 -2.17 4.54
C LEU A 245 12.60 -0.77 4.47
N ASP A 246 13.70 -0.54 5.18
CA ASP A 246 14.16 0.81 5.50
C ASP A 246 15.69 1.01 5.54
N GLY A 247 16.49 0.00 5.17
CA GLY A 247 17.94 0.10 5.22
C GLY A 247 18.49 0.34 6.64
N ALA A 248 17.81 -0.17 7.66
CA ALA A 248 18.08 0.01 9.09
C ALA A 248 17.86 1.45 9.59
N LEU A 249 17.12 2.28 8.84
CA LEU A 249 16.78 3.65 9.25
C LEU A 249 15.93 3.63 10.53
N ARG A 250 16.29 4.52 11.45
CA ARG A 250 15.44 4.97 12.55
C ARG A 250 15.31 6.49 12.42
N MET A 251 14.07 6.96 12.26
CA MET A 251 13.82 8.37 11.97
C MET A 251 14.24 9.23 13.17
N ALA A 252 15.08 10.25 12.91
CA ALA A 252 15.34 11.28 13.90
C ALA A 252 14.05 12.08 14.20
N PRO A 253 13.92 12.73 15.39
CA PRO A 253 12.72 13.51 15.73
C PRO A 253 12.40 14.63 14.73
N ARG A 254 13.41 15.10 13.99
CA ARG A 254 13.32 16.16 12.97
C ARG A 254 14.21 15.85 11.79
#